data_75f7f59c3374f59de81e60c2d94ae03c
#
_entry.id   75f7f59c3374f59de81e60c2d94ae03c
#
_cell.length_a   1.000
_cell.length_b   1.000
_cell.length_c   1.000
_cell.angle_alpha   90.00
_cell.angle_beta   90.00
_cell.angle_gamma   90.00
#
_symmetry.space_group_name_H-M   'P 1'
#
loop_
_entity.id
_entity.type
_entity.pdbx_description
1 polymer ?
#
loop_
_entity_poly.entity_id
_entity_poly.type
_entity_poly.pdbx_seq_one_letter_code
_entity_poly.pdbx_strand_id
1 'polypeptide(L)'
;RVENLEKNFFNLIKKKLKHEHFTTYPETENLYNLLAKKLKISKNSLVLTAGADGALRLCFDLFVKPKDKVITLSPTFAMVDIYVKLFKSRQIKIKYNKNLELNYDKLLRSIKSNVSLLIFANPNSPTGTILNNQQILKILKKAKQKGVIVVIDEAYEGFSEYTALPLIKKFSNLIITRTFSKSFGLAGCRAG
;
A
#
# COMPACT_ATOMS: atom_id res chain seq x y z
N ARG A 1 12.32 12.77 0.72
CA ARG A 1 13.30 12.51 -0.34
C ARG A 1 14.29 11.51 0.22
N VAL A 2 14.41 10.34 -0.38
CA VAL A 2 15.29 9.31 0.12
C VAL A 2 16.65 9.54 -0.55
N GLU A 3 17.25 8.83 -1.33
CA GLU A 3 18.56 9.11 -1.89
C GLU A 3 18.48 9.51 -3.37
N ASN A 4 19.52 10.13 -3.89
CA ASN A 4 19.64 10.33 -5.32
C ASN A 4 20.01 9.00 -5.98
N LEU A 5 19.50 8.77 -7.18
CA LEU A 5 19.95 7.64 -8.02
C LEU A 5 21.47 7.70 -8.21
N GLU A 6 22.14 6.56 -8.06
CA GLU A 6 23.56 6.47 -8.39
C GLU A 6 23.82 6.93 -9.83
N LYS A 7 24.90 7.70 -10.03
CA LYS A 7 25.26 8.21 -11.36
C LYS A 7 25.33 7.11 -12.42
N ASN A 8 25.88 5.95 -12.06
CA ASN A 8 26.02 4.82 -12.97
C ASN A 8 24.66 4.28 -13.43
N PHE A 9 23.69 4.19 -12.51
CA PHE A 9 22.35 3.75 -12.84
C PHE A 9 21.60 4.78 -13.70
N PHE A 10 21.75 6.07 -13.39
CA PHE A 10 21.19 7.14 -14.20
C PHE A 10 21.77 7.16 -15.64
N ASN A 11 23.10 6.98 -15.77
CA ASN A 11 23.75 6.88 -17.08
C ASN A 11 23.29 5.66 -17.86
N LEU A 12 23.04 4.52 -17.18
CA LEU A 12 22.48 3.32 -17.82
C LEU A 12 21.09 3.58 -18.37
N ILE A 13 20.23 4.26 -17.60
CA ILE A 13 18.88 4.65 -18.06
C ILE A 13 18.99 5.53 -19.32
N LYS A 14 19.81 6.58 -19.28
CA LYS A 14 20.03 7.48 -20.43
C LYS A 14 20.47 6.73 -21.68
N LYS A 15 21.40 5.78 -21.54
CA LYS A 15 21.91 4.97 -22.66
C LYS A 15 20.84 4.05 -23.24
N LYS A 16 19.88 3.60 -22.43
CA LYS A 16 18.80 2.68 -22.85
C LYS A 16 17.55 3.38 -23.34
N LEU A 17 17.38 4.68 -23.06
CA LEU A 17 16.25 5.43 -23.55
C LEU A 17 16.33 5.62 -25.06
N LYS A 18 15.23 5.36 -25.75
CA LYS A 18 15.04 5.54 -27.18
C LYS A 18 13.82 6.39 -27.44
N HIS A 19 13.72 6.96 -28.65
CA HIS A 19 12.61 7.78 -29.09
C HIS A 19 11.26 7.05 -28.93
N GLU A 20 11.20 5.77 -29.28
CA GLU A 20 10.00 4.94 -29.18
C GLU A 20 9.45 4.84 -27.75
N HIS A 21 10.29 4.94 -26.72
CA HIS A 21 9.81 4.92 -25.32
C HIS A 21 8.96 6.14 -24.93
N PHE A 22 8.96 7.17 -25.76
CA PHE A 22 8.16 8.38 -25.55
C PHE A 22 6.95 8.47 -26.49
N THR A 23 6.96 7.72 -27.58
CA THR A 23 5.97 7.84 -28.66
C THR A 23 5.02 6.66 -28.75
N THR A 24 5.32 5.56 -28.05
CA THR A 24 4.49 4.35 -28.02
C THR A 24 4.03 4.03 -26.60
N TYR A 25 2.91 3.30 -26.49
CA TYR A 25 2.49 2.75 -25.20
C TYR A 25 3.53 1.75 -24.71
N PRO A 26 3.89 1.77 -23.40
CA PRO A 26 4.91 0.88 -22.88
C PRO A 26 4.43 -0.58 -22.85
N GLU A 27 5.28 -1.49 -23.31
CA GLU A 27 5.11 -2.92 -23.12
C GLU A 27 5.43 -3.29 -21.67
N THR A 28 4.39 -3.55 -20.87
CA THR A 28 4.53 -3.79 -19.43
C THR A 28 4.70 -5.26 -19.06
N GLU A 29 4.50 -6.19 -20.00
CA GLU A 29 4.52 -7.63 -19.76
C GLU A 29 5.83 -8.10 -19.11
N ASN A 30 6.97 -7.62 -19.62
CA ASN A 30 8.27 -7.94 -19.04
C ASN A 30 8.43 -7.48 -17.60
N LEU A 31 7.90 -6.31 -17.26
CA LEU A 31 7.93 -5.78 -15.88
C LEU A 31 7.05 -6.63 -14.96
N TYR A 32 5.85 -7.02 -15.40
CA TYR A 32 4.99 -7.93 -14.65
C TYR A 32 5.69 -9.27 -14.36
N ASN A 33 6.33 -9.86 -15.35
CA ASN A 33 7.05 -11.13 -15.21
C ASN A 33 8.24 -11.02 -14.24
N LEU A 34 9.02 -9.93 -14.33
CA LEU A 34 10.15 -9.68 -13.42
C LEU A 34 9.69 -9.46 -11.99
N LEU A 35 8.63 -8.67 -11.78
CA LEU A 35 8.06 -8.42 -10.45
C LEU A 35 7.45 -9.70 -9.85
N ALA A 36 6.68 -10.46 -10.62
CA ALA A 36 6.10 -11.72 -10.17
C ALA A 36 7.18 -12.71 -9.71
N LYS A 37 8.26 -12.83 -10.50
CA LYS A 37 9.43 -13.66 -10.16
C LYS A 37 10.13 -13.16 -8.89
N LYS A 38 10.42 -11.85 -8.80
CA LYS A 38 11.09 -11.23 -7.64
C LYS A 38 10.27 -11.36 -6.37
N LEU A 39 8.98 -11.12 -6.45
CA LEU A 39 8.06 -11.17 -5.31
C LEU A 39 7.56 -12.59 -5.00
N LYS A 40 7.85 -13.57 -5.85
CA LYS A 40 7.41 -14.98 -5.75
C LYS A 40 5.88 -15.12 -5.65
N ILE A 41 5.16 -14.32 -6.43
CA ILE A 41 3.69 -14.33 -6.53
C ILE A 41 3.25 -14.54 -7.98
N SER A 42 1.97 -14.82 -8.18
CA SER A 42 1.39 -14.91 -9.52
C SER A 42 1.36 -13.53 -10.18
N LYS A 43 1.61 -13.46 -11.49
CA LYS A 43 1.43 -12.25 -12.29
C LYS A 43 0.00 -11.71 -12.19
N ASN A 44 -0.99 -12.59 -12.14
CA ASN A 44 -2.40 -12.22 -12.00
C ASN A 44 -2.75 -11.61 -10.62
N SER A 45 -1.81 -11.63 -9.67
CA SER A 45 -1.94 -10.96 -8.36
C SER A 45 -1.24 -9.61 -8.32
N LEU A 46 -0.81 -9.08 -9.48
CA LEU A 46 -0.13 -7.80 -9.60
C LEU A 46 -0.95 -6.81 -10.43
N VAL A 47 -0.93 -5.56 -10.02
CA VAL A 47 -1.46 -4.42 -10.79
C VAL A 47 -0.43 -3.30 -10.72
N LEU A 48 0.03 -2.82 -11.87
CA LEU A 48 0.87 -1.64 -11.95
C LEU A 48 0.02 -0.38 -11.90
N THR A 49 0.44 0.59 -11.11
CA THR A 49 -0.28 1.84 -10.88
C THR A 49 0.65 3.06 -10.91
N ALA A 50 0.09 4.26 -10.95
CA ALA A 50 0.84 5.52 -10.84
C ALA A 50 1.37 5.74 -9.41
N GLY A 51 2.26 4.85 -8.95
CA GLY A 51 2.77 4.78 -7.58
C GLY A 51 1.75 4.23 -6.60
N ALA A 52 2.14 4.07 -5.32
CA ALA A 52 1.24 3.60 -4.27
C ALA A 52 0.00 4.48 -4.11
N ASP A 53 0.11 5.78 -4.37
CA ASP A 53 -1.05 6.69 -4.30
C ASP A 53 -2.14 6.31 -5.31
N GLY A 54 -1.76 5.99 -6.55
CA GLY A 54 -2.69 5.47 -7.56
C GLY A 54 -3.33 4.14 -7.14
N ALA A 55 -2.56 3.25 -6.50
CA ALA A 55 -3.09 2.00 -5.96
C ALA A 55 -4.10 2.24 -4.82
N LEU A 56 -3.79 3.16 -3.89
CA LEU A 56 -4.70 3.54 -2.82
C LEU A 56 -6.01 4.13 -3.37
N ARG A 57 -5.92 5.02 -4.35
CA ARG A 57 -7.08 5.57 -5.05
C ARG A 57 -7.95 4.46 -5.64
N LEU A 58 -7.35 3.52 -6.34
CA LEU A 58 -8.04 2.38 -6.95
C LEU A 58 -8.74 1.50 -5.89
N CYS A 59 -8.12 1.30 -4.71
CA CYS A 59 -8.77 0.60 -3.61
C CYS A 59 -10.05 1.30 -3.14
N PHE A 60 -10.04 2.62 -3.05
CA PHE A 60 -11.25 3.37 -2.71
C PHE A 60 -12.30 3.28 -3.81
N ASP A 61 -11.91 3.42 -5.09
CA ASP A 61 -12.82 3.31 -6.23
C ASP A 61 -13.55 1.95 -6.27
N LEU A 62 -12.85 0.85 -5.91
CA LEU A 62 -13.39 -0.51 -5.98
C LEU A 62 -14.20 -0.93 -4.76
N PHE A 63 -13.81 -0.48 -3.56
CA PHE A 63 -14.32 -1.07 -2.31
C PHE A 63 -15.07 -0.09 -1.41
N VAL A 64 -15.17 1.19 -1.76
CA VAL A 64 -15.79 2.20 -0.90
C VAL A 64 -16.90 2.93 -1.63
N LYS A 65 -18.11 2.82 -1.12
CA LYS A 65 -19.29 3.59 -1.55
C LYS A 65 -19.54 4.77 -0.61
N PRO A 66 -20.29 5.80 -1.03
CA PRO A 66 -20.71 6.87 -0.14
C PRO A 66 -21.39 6.33 1.12
N LYS A 67 -21.03 6.88 2.29
CA LYS A 67 -21.48 6.48 3.64
C LYS A 67 -20.88 5.17 4.19
N ASP A 68 -20.12 4.42 3.41
CA ASP A 68 -19.38 3.26 3.91
C ASP A 68 -18.42 3.65 5.04
N LYS A 69 -18.12 2.70 5.91
CA LYS A 69 -17.17 2.91 6.99
C LYS A 69 -15.77 2.44 6.58
N VAL A 70 -14.80 3.32 6.78
CA VAL A 70 -13.38 3.05 6.51
C VAL A 70 -12.60 3.24 7.81
N ILE A 71 -11.89 2.20 8.25
CA ILE A 71 -10.97 2.28 9.40
C ILE A 71 -9.61 2.76 8.90
N THR A 72 -9.04 3.75 9.58
CA THR A 72 -7.71 4.31 9.33
C THR A 72 -6.94 4.47 10.61
N LEU A 73 -5.61 4.45 10.55
CA LEU A 73 -4.76 4.90 11.66
C LEU A 73 -4.55 6.42 11.58
N SER A 74 -4.22 7.08 12.69
CA SER A 74 -4.00 8.53 12.72
C SER A 74 -2.97 8.91 13.78
N PRO A 75 -1.89 9.69 13.41
CA PRO A 75 -1.62 10.19 12.07
C PRO A 75 -1.16 9.09 11.09
N THR A 76 -1.39 9.32 9.79
CA THR A 76 -0.92 8.49 8.69
C THR A 76 -0.75 9.34 7.43
N PHE A 77 -0.46 8.71 6.29
CA PHE A 77 -0.32 9.40 5.00
C PHE A 77 -1.57 10.23 4.66
N ALA A 78 -1.38 11.54 4.42
CA ALA A 78 -2.47 12.51 4.31
C ALA A 78 -3.51 12.19 3.22
N MET A 79 -3.09 11.52 2.12
CA MET A 79 -4.00 11.17 1.04
C MET A 79 -5.12 10.24 1.48
N VAL A 80 -4.90 9.43 2.52
CA VAL A 80 -5.96 8.56 3.07
C VAL A 80 -7.14 9.40 3.58
N ASP A 81 -6.88 10.48 4.32
CA ASP A 81 -7.93 11.39 4.80
C ASP A 81 -8.63 12.12 3.64
N ILE A 82 -7.87 12.45 2.58
CA ILE A 82 -8.41 13.07 1.37
C ILE A 82 -9.35 12.11 0.65
N TYR A 83 -8.96 10.85 0.46
CA TYR A 83 -9.81 9.85 -0.18
C TYR A 83 -11.07 9.56 0.62
N VAL A 84 -10.98 9.44 1.95
CA VAL A 84 -12.17 9.29 2.81
C VAL A 84 -13.19 10.40 2.56
N LYS A 85 -12.74 11.65 2.42
CA LYS A 85 -13.61 12.80 2.13
C LYS A 85 -14.13 12.76 0.70
N LEU A 86 -13.26 12.50 -0.28
CA LEU A 86 -13.60 12.46 -1.71
C LEU A 86 -14.69 11.43 -2.00
N PHE A 87 -14.59 10.25 -1.39
CA PHE A 87 -15.56 9.17 -1.54
C PHE A 87 -16.76 9.28 -0.59
N LYS A 88 -16.89 10.41 0.14
CA LYS A 88 -18.01 10.67 1.07
C LYS A 88 -18.24 9.52 2.07
N SER A 89 -17.16 8.83 2.46
CA SER A 89 -17.19 7.72 3.40
C SER A 89 -17.09 8.21 4.85
N ARG A 90 -17.47 7.34 5.80
CA ARG A 90 -17.40 7.60 7.25
C ARG A 90 -16.10 7.02 7.80
N GLN A 91 -15.23 7.88 8.29
CA GLN A 91 -13.94 7.48 8.83
C GLN A 91 -14.02 7.04 10.29
N ILE A 92 -13.44 5.89 10.60
CA ILE A 92 -13.18 5.42 11.97
C ILE A 92 -11.69 5.55 12.21
N LYS A 93 -11.25 6.64 12.85
CA LYS A 93 -9.83 6.91 13.16
C LYS A 93 -9.40 6.17 14.43
N ILE A 94 -8.39 5.33 14.31
CA ILE A 94 -7.68 4.74 15.44
C ILE A 94 -6.43 5.59 15.66
N LYS A 95 -6.49 6.43 16.72
CA LYS A 95 -5.40 7.36 17.01
C LYS A 95 -4.28 6.66 17.77
N TYR A 96 -3.05 7.02 17.42
CA TYR A 96 -1.88 6.77 18.27
C TYR A 96 -1.97 7.66 19.52
N ASN A 97 -1.41 7.18 20.64
CA ASN A 97 -1.24 8.00 21.84
C ASN A 97 -0.05 8.96 21.71
N LYS A 98 0.26 9.73 22.77
CA LYS A 98 1.37 10.67 22.79
C LYS A 98 2.74 9.99 22.64
N ASN A 99 2.84 8.72 23.01
CA ASN A 99 4.05 7.90 22.88
C ASN A 99 4.13 7.19 21.53
N LEU A 100 3.29 7.52 20.57
CA LEU A 100 3.16 6.88 19.27
C LEU A 100 2.77 5.38 19.35
N GLU A 101 2.12 4.96 20.43
CA GLU A 101 1.63 3.60 20.59
C GLU A 101 0.20 3.49 20.03
N LEU A 102 -0.05 2.43 19.27
CA LEU A 102 -1.36 2.13 18.72
C LEU A 102 -2.22 1.37 19.74
N ASN A 103 -3.44 1.84 19.95
CA ASN A 103 -4.42 1.05 20.68
C ASN A 103 -4.90 -0.13 19.80
N TYR A 104 -4.14 -1.20 19.81
CA TYR A 104 -4.35 -2.37 18.97
C TYR A 104 -5.68 -3.09 19.27
N ASP A 105 -6.10 -3.15 20.52
CA ASP A 105 -7.38 -3.75 20.90
C ASP A 105 -8.56 -2.94 20.40
N LYS A 106 -8.46 -1.61 20.42
CA LYS A 106 -9.44 -0.72 19.80
C LYS A 106 -9.52 -0.95 18.30
N LEU A 107 -8.38 -1.08 17.62
CA LEU A 107 -8.34 -1.42 16.19
C LEU A 107 -9.09 -2.73 15.94
N LEU A 108 -8.76 -3.79 16.65
CA LEU A 108 -9.42 -5.08 16.48
C LEU A 108 -10.94 -4.99 16.75
N ARG A 109 -11.36 -4.32 17.83
CA ARG A 109 -12.79 -4.15 18.16
C ARG A 109 -13.55 -3.35 17.10
N SER A 110 -12.89 -2.47 16.37
CA SER A 110 -13.49 -1.66 15.30
C SER A 110 -13.77 -2.44 14.01
N ILE A 111 -13.12 -3.60 13.82
CA ILE A 111 -13.33 -4.47 12.65
C ILE A 111 -14.68 -5.19 12.81
N LYS A 112 -15.71 -4.68 12.13
CA LYS A 112 -17.11 -5.17 12.17
C LYS A 112 -17.61 -5.39 10.74
N SER A 113 -18.69 -6.15 10.57
CA SER A 113 -19.28 -6.47 9.27
C SER A 113 -19.84 -5.28 8.48
N ASN A 114 -20.02 -4.13 9.15
CA ASN A 114 -20.46 -2.89 8.50
C ASN A 114 -19.30 -1.94 8.13
N VAL A 115 -18.09 -2.46 8.08
CA VAL A 115 -16.88 -1.77 7.61
C VAL A 115 -16.49 -2.35 6.26
N SER A 116 -16.30 -1.50 5.26
CA SER A 116 -15.91 -1.91 3.91
C SER A 116 -14.40 -2.05 3.78
N LEU A 117 -13.64 -1.13 4.37
CA LEU A 117 -12.20 -1.05 4.20
C LEU A 117 -11.49 -0.76 5.53
N LEU A 118 -10.40 -1.48 5.80
CA LEU A 118 -9.37 -1.11 6.76
C LEU A 118 -8.10 -0.80 6.00
N ILE A 119 -7.56 0.41 6.15
CA ILE A 119 -6.33 0.84 5.48
C ILE A 119 -5.34 1.39 6.48
N PHE A 120 -4.09 0.95 6.39
CA PHE A 120 -2.98 1.46 7.19
C PHE A 120 -1.64 1.25 6.49
N ALA A 121 -0.68 2.14 6.78
CA ALA A 121 0.70 1.99 6.33
C ALA A 121 1.51 1.14 7.33
N ASN A 122 2.41 0.31 6.80
CA ASN A 122 3.33 -0.52 7.60
C ASN A 122 4.69 -0.69 6.89
N PRO A 123 5.73 0.03 7.28
CA PRO A 123 5.81 1.04 8.38
C PRO A 123 4.88 2.23 8.19
N ASN A 124 4.31 2.75 9.29
CA ASN A 124 3.45 3.92 9.23
C ASN A 124 4.25 5.22 9.10
N SER A 125 3.82 6.11 8.24
CA SER A 125 4.37 7.46 8.11
C SER A 125 3.32 8.48 8.61
N PRO A 126 3.66 9.41 9.52
CA PRO A 126 5.02 9.84 9.92
C PRO A 126 5.58 9.16 11.17
N THR A 127 4.85 8.23 11.81
CA THR A 127 5.20 7.73 13.16
C THR A 127 6.37 6.75 13.18
N GLY A 128 6.69 6.10 12.06
CA GLY A 128 7.67 5.03 11.99
C GLY A 128 7.23 3.72 12.67
N THR A 129 6.02 3.68 13.23
CA THR A 129 5.52 2.50 13.95
C THR A 129 5.26 1.33 13.01
N ILE A 130 5.46 0.12 13.52
CA ILE A 130 5.35 -1.12 12.77
C ILE A 130 4.43 -2.09 13.51
N LEU A 131 3.50 -2.69 12.80
CA LEU A 131 2.78 -3.88 13.24
C LEU A 131 3.56 -5.11 12.79
N ASN A 132 3.83 -6.01 13.73
CA ASN A 132 4.52 -7.26 13.42
C ASN A 132 3.58 -8.27 12.72
N ASN A 133 4.18 -9.35 12.18
CA ASN A 133 3.44 -10.35 11.41
C ASN A 133 2.32 -11.03 12.19
N GLN A 134 2.48 -11.22 13.50
CA GLN A 134 1.42 -11.83 14.34
C GLN A 134 0.23 -10.89 14.51
N GLN A 135 0.49 -9.60 14.70
CA GLN A 135 -0.56 -8.57 14.76
C GLN A 135 -1.30 -8.46 13.42
N ILE A 136 -0.57 -8.40 12.31
CA ILE A 136 -1.16 -8.37 10.96
C ILE A 136 -2.02 -9.63 10.74
N LEU A 137 -1.53 -10.81 11.10
CA LEU A 137 -2.27 -12.06 10.94
C LEU A 137 -3.60 -12.05 11.72
N LYS A 138 -3.61 -11.54 12.96
CA LYS A 138 -4.85 -11.39 13.75
C LYS A 138 -5.84 -10.42 13.10
N ILE A 139 -5.35 -9.30 12.58
CA ILE A 139 -6.17 -8.33 11.82
C ILE A 139 -6.81 -9.01 10.62
N LEU A 140 -6.01 -9.68 9.78
CA LEU A 140 -6.47 -10.33 8.55
C LEU A 140 -7.51 -11.42 8.81
N LYS A 141 -7.28 -12.28 9.81
CA LYS A 141 -8.24 -13.33 10.20
C LYS A 141 -9.58 -12.70 10.61
N LYS A 142 -9.55 -11.68 11.47
CA LYS A 142 -10.78 -11.01 11.92
C LYS A 142 -11.48 -10.26 10.78
N ALA A 143 -10.73 -9.56 9.94
CA ALA A 143 -11.27 -8.85 8.78
C ALA A 143 -11.94 -9.83 7.80
N LYS A 144 -11.30 -10.97 7.51
CA LYS A 144 -11.88 -12.02 6.65
C LYS A 144 -13.22 -12.54 7.20
N GLN A 145 -13.31 -12.81 8.51
CA GLN A 145 -14.56 -13.25 9.16
C GLN A 145 -15.69 -12.19 9.07
N LYS A 146 -15.33 -10.92 8.92
CA LYS A 146 -16.28 -9.80 8.88
C LYS A 146 -16.51 -9.26 7.46
N GLY A 147 -15.91 -9.86 6.43
CA GLY A 147 -16.03 -9.39 5.05
C GLY A 147 -15.33 -8.05 4.77
N VAL A 148 -14.34 -7.67 5.59
CA VAL A 148 -13.61 -6.40 5.47
C VAL A 148 -12.37 -6.58 4.59
N ILE A 149 -12.19 -5.71 3.61
CA ILE A 149 -10.95 -5.61 2.82
C ILE A 149 -9.89 -4.91 3.65
N VAL A 150 -8.67 -5.45 3.63
CA VAL A 150 -7.52 -4.86 4.33
C VAL A 150 -6.50 -4.41 3.29
N VAL A 151 -6.19 -3.11 3.30
CA VAL A 151 -5.11 -2.53 2.50
C VAL A 151 -3.95 -2.19 3.42
N ILE A 152 -2.79 -2.76 3.13
CA ILE A 152 -1.54 -2.47 3.84
C ILE A 152 -0.64 -1.71 2.88
N ASP A 153 -0.40 -0.43 3.19
CA ASP A 153 0.52 0.38 2.42
C ASP A 153 1.96 0.13 2.89
N GLU A 154 2.70 -0.62 2.08
CA GLU A 154 4.11 -0.93 2.28
C GLU A 154 5.02 0.00 1.46
N ALA A 155 4.66 1.28 1.31
CA ALA A 155 5.50 2.25 0.59
C ALA A 155 6.92 2.38 1.19
N TYR A 156 7.08 2.06 2.47
CA TYR A 156 8.35 2.06 3.19
C TYR A 156 8.89 0.65 3.49
N GLU A 157 8.52 -0.36 2.73
CA GLU A 157 8.90 -1.77 2.95
C GLU A 157 10.43 -1.98 3.01
N GLY A 158 11.21 -1.23 2.23
CA GLY A 158 12.67 -1.31 2.23
C GLY A 158 13.34 -0.80 3.52
N PHE A 159 12.57 -0.23 4.45
CA PHE A 159 13.05 0.27 5.75
C PHE A 159 12.58 -0.60 6.92
N SER A 160 12.04 -1.79 6.64
CA SER A 160 11.49 -2.69 7.65
C SER A 160 11.77 -4.15 7.28
N GLU A 161 12.00 -4.99 8.28
CA GLU A 161 12.08 -6.44 8.12
C GLU A 161 10.69 -7.10 8.00
N TYR A 162 9.62 -6.38 8.34
CA TYR A 162 8.25 -6.89 8.33
C TYR A 162 7.55 -6.59 7.02
N THR A 163 6.97 -7.61 6.41
CA THR A 163 6.10 -7.48 5.26
C THR A 163 4.93 -8.46 5.36
N ALA A 164 3.76 -8.03 4.88
CA ALA A 164 2.59 -8.89 4.75
C ALA A 164 2.60 -9.74 3.46
N LEU A 165 3.60 -9.56 2.58
CA LEU A 165 3.65 -10.24 1.28
C LEU A 165 3.48 -11.77 1.34
N PRO A 166 4.07 -12.51 2.30
CA PRO A 166 3.84 -13.96 2.41
C PRO A 166 2.39 -14.36 2.69
N LEU A 167 1.57 -13.41 3.18
CA LEU A 167 0.17 -13.65 3.52
C LEU A 167 -0.77 -13.46 2.33
N ILE A 168 -0.32 -12.86 1.22
CA ILE A 168 -1.17 -12.57 0.05
C ILE A 168 -1.83 -13.84 -0.54
N LYS A 169 -1.11 -14.97 -0.50
CA LYS A 169 -1.63 -16.25 -0.99
C LYS A 169 -2.67 -16.89 -0.05
N LYS A 170 -2.75 -16.44 1.21
CA LYS A 170 -3.62 -17.03 2.26
C LYS A 170 -4.89 -16.21 2.49
N PHE A 171 -4.86 -14.93 2.14
CA PHE A 171 -5.93 -13.98 2.46
C PHE A 171 -6.41 -13.26 1.20
N SER A 172 -7.54 -13.67 0.66
CA SER A 172 -8.17 -13.05 -0.51
C SER A 172 -8.70 -11.63 -0.26
N ASN A 173 -8.79 -11.23 1.01
CA ASN A 173 -9.18 -9.89 1.46
C ASN A 173 -7.98 -8.98 1.79
N LEU A 174 -6.76 -9.37 1.41
CA LEU A 174 -5.54 -8.58 1.60
C LEU A 174 -5.10 -7.95 0.27
N ILE A 175 -4.86 -6.65 0.31
CA ILE A 175 -4.19 -5.89 -0.75
C ILE A 175 -2.95 -5.24 -0.14
N ILE A 176 -1.83 -5.28 -0.86
CA ILE A 176 -0.58 -4.63 -0.46
C ILE A 176 -0.25 -3.61 -1.54
N THR A 177 -0.01 -2.36 -1.14
CA THR A 177 0.48 -1.33 -2.05
C THR A 177 1.96 -1.10 -1.83
N ARG A 178 2.72 -0.95 -2.92
CA ARG A 178 4.17 -0.67 -2.90
C ARG A 178 4.50 0.42 -3.91
N THR A 179 5.69 0.97 -3.84
CA THR A 179 6.12 2.02 -4.75
C THR A 179 7.63 1.97 -4.99
N PHE A 180 8.04 2.37 -6.18
CA PHE A 180 9.45 2.62 -6.49
C PHE A 180 9.92 4.01 -6.04
N SER A 181 9.04 4.83 -5.48
CA SER A 181 9.33 6.23 -5.13
C SER A 181 10.22 6.41 -3.90
N LYS A 182 10.26 5.42 -2.99
CA LYS A 182 10.94 5.54 -1.68
C LYS A 182 12.29 4.83 -1.70
N SER A 183 12.36 3.57 -1.31
CA SER A 183 13.62 2.79 -1.22
C SER A 183 14.38 2.69 -2.55
N PHE A 184 13.70 2.80 -3.67
CA PHE A 184 14.33 2.76 -5.00
C PHE A 184 14.69 4.14 -5.56
N GLY A 185 14.33 5.26 -4.90
CA GLY A 185 14.65 6.61 -5.36
C GLY A 185 13.99 7.04 -6.69
N LEU A 186 12.99 6.31 -7.17
CA LEU A 186 12.35 6.51 -8.49
C LEU A 186 11.02 7.30 -8.41
N ALA A 187 10.94 8.28 -7.54
CA ALA A 187 9.71 9.06 -7.33
C ALA A 187 9.18 9.71 -8.63
N GLY A 188 10.06 10.15 -9.50
CA GLY A 188 9.70 10.76 -10.79
C GLY A 188 9.09 9.80 -11.81
N CYS A 189 9.34 8.49 -11.69
CA CYS A 189 8.81 7.49 -12.62
C CYS A 189 7.32 7.19 -12.37
N ARG A 190 6.75 7.63 -11.27
CA ARG A 190 5.34 7.41 -10.90
C ARG A 190 4.91 5.95 -11.06
N ALA A 191 5.72 5.00 -10.57
CA ALA A 191 5.46 3.57 -10.65
C ALA A 191 5.32 2.93 -9.26
N GLY A 192 4.37 2.03 -9.15
CA GLY A 192 4.11 1.25 -7.95
C GLY A 192 3.15 0.11 -8.22
#